data_98cad52815e8e597d7e45317f3bf2d8e
#
_entry.id   98cad52815e8e597d7e45317f3bf2d8e
#
_cell.length_a   1.000
_cell.length_b   1.000
_cell.length_c   1.000
_cell.angle_alpha   90.00
_cell.angle_beta   90.00
_cell.angle_gamma   90.00
#
_symmetry.space_group_name_H-M   'P 1'
#
loop_
_entity.id
_entity.type
_entity.pdbx_description
1 polymer ?
#
loop_
_entity_poly.entity_id
_entity_poly.type
_entity_poly.pdbx_seq_one_letter_code
_entity_poly.pdbx_strand_id
1 'polypeptide(L)'
;MMTMILKADSNNVINGVPVNEYMLTNHNPNNIEMPSASMEGKVIGITIHNTDWITTIEGTTPAEQYTRATVNGNMKDVRVHYYCDDTCAWQNLPLTLSGWHAADGDGSGNRRTIAIECIMSSAYNDTDKKSEDNCARLAAALLKMYNLSIDNLYTHTYWLNVRDGKRGSVDELNVMYNSYKMCPAYILPHWNEFKAKVQSYMGETAPAPKPKTAAKKVLYRVRKSWKDAKSQVGAFEILENALKACPVGYTVYDNSGVPISTKAVELQKGALITLINAPLYASSDADQPTNTVNGTYYLYDGVNFNGRVRITNSPDKCGNTPVGYYVTGYISINDII
;
A
#
# COMPACT_ATOMS: atom_id res chain seq x y z
N MET A 1 34.58 -7.13 17.21
CA MET A 1 34.28 -8.31 16.42
C MET A 1 34.40 -7.90 14.96
N MET A 2 35.35 -8.43 14.19
CA MET A 2 35.39 -8.18 12.75
C MET A 2 34.12 -8.75 12.13
N THR A 3 33.30 -7.91 11.54
CA THR A 3 32.09 -8.35 10.84
C THR A 3 32.53 -8.98 9.52
N MET A 4 32.39 -10.29 9.39
CA MET A 4 32.78 -11.00 8.16
C MET A 4 31.90 -10.53 6.98
N ILE A 5 32.51 -10.15 5.89
CA ILE A 5 31.86 -9.97 4.58
C ILE A 5 31.37 -11.36 4.14
N LEU A 6 30.14 -11.46 3.59
CA LEU A 6 29.64 -12.74 3.10
C LEU A 6 30.45 -13.17 1.87
N LYS A 7 30.85 -14.41 1.85
CA LYS A 7 31.47 -15.02 0.68
C LYS A 7 30.37 -15.67 -0.15
N ALA A 8 30.11 -15.13 -1.34
CA ALA A 8 29.15 -15.72 -2.28
C ALA A 8 29.56 -17.15 -2.68
N ASP A 9 28.57 -18.03 -2.85
CA ASP A 9 28.74 -19.39 -3.36
C ASP A 9 29.18 -19.37 -4.83
N SER A 10 28.56 -18.48 -5.58
CA SER A 10 28.89 -18.20 -6.98
C SER A 10 28.58 -16.76 -7.36
N ASN A 11 29.15 -16.29 -8.48
CA ASN A 11 28.90 -14.97 -9.04
C ASN A 11 28.50 -15.13 -10.50
N ASN A 12 27.40 -14.51 -10.88
CA ASN A 12 26.82 -14.55 -12.20
C ASN A 12 26.50 -13.13 -12.69
N VAL A 13 26.14 -13.00 -13.95
CA VAL A 13 25.52 -11.78 -14.50
C VAL A 13 24.21 -12.14 -15.18
N ILE A 14 23.12 -11.59 -14.70
CA ILE A 14 21.78 -11.82 -15.25
C ILE A 14 21.28 -10.52 -15.87
N ASN A 15 21.14 -10.51 -17.20
CA ASN A 15 20.67 -9.34 -17.97
C ASN A 15 21.43 -8.03 -17.63
N GLY A 16 22.76 -8.14 -17.44
CA GLY A 16 23.62 -7.01 -17.09
C GLY A 16 23.68 -6.66 -15.60
N VAL A 17 22.94 -7.37 -14.74
CA VAL A 17 22.98 -7.21 -13.27
C VAL A 17 23.96 -8.24 -12.69
N PRO A 18 24.99 -7.81 -11.94
CA PRO A 18 25.81 -8.72 -11.17
C PRO A 18 24.96 -9.43 -10.10
N VAL A 19 25.05 -10.75 -10.03
CA VAL A 19 24.28 -11.55 -9.06
C VAL A 19 25.24 -12.39 -8.24
N ASN A 20 25.21 -12.20 -6.93
CA ASN A 20 25.93 -13.00 -5.95
C ASN A 20 24.98 -14.03 -5.36
N GLU A 21 25.31 -15.29 -5.43
CA GLU A 21 24.50 -16.35 -4.83
C GLU A 21 24.98 -16.62 -3.40
N TYR A 22 24.04 -16.67 -2.46
CA TYR A 22 24.29 -17.10 -1.09
C TYR A 22 23.05 -17.86 -0.61
N MET A 23 23.07 -19.16 -0.87
CA MET A 23 21.88 -19.99 -0.64
C MET A 23 21.69 -20.28 0.85
N LEU A 24 20.63 -19.73 1.42
CA LEU A 24 20.24 -19.95 2.83
C LEU A 24 20.00 -21.44 3.14
N THR A 25 19.67 -22.26 2.14
CA THR A 25 19.57 -23.71 2.26
C THR A 25 20.89 -24.38 2.58
N ASN A 26 22.02 -23.76 2.18
CA ASN A 26 23.36 -24.26 2.42
C ASN A 26 24.04 -23.54 3.60
N HIS A 27 23.58 -22.32 3.91
CA HIS A 27 24.18 -21.44 4.91
C HIS A 27 23.13 -20.95 5.92
N ASN A 28 22.80 -21.79 6.90
CA ASN A 28 21.85 -21.47 7.94
C ASN A 28 22.46 -21.62 9.35
N PRO A 29 23.50 -20.85 9.69
CA PRO A 29 24.24 -21.01 10.95
C PRO A 29 23.40 -20.70 12.18
N ASN A 30 22.33 -19.93 12.02
CA ASN A 30 21.44 -19.52 13.12
C ASN A 30 20.14 -20.35 13.18
N ASN A 31 20.03 -21.41 12.38
CA ASN A 31 18.85 -22.29 12.31
C ASN A 31 17.53 -21.49 12.11
N ILE A 32 17.57 -20.46 11.26
CA ILE A 32 16.36 -19.73 10.90
C ILE A 32 15.39 -20.68 10.19
N GLU A 33 14.11 -20.50 10.44
CA GLU A 33 13.07 -21.30 9.79
C GLU A 33 13.05 -21.00 8.29
N MET A 34 12.92 -22.05 7.48
CA MET A 34 13.00 -21.96 6.01
C MET A 34 11.73 -22.50 5.36
N PRO A 35 11.25 -21.87 4.26
CA PRO A 35 10.20 -22.46 3.46
C PRO A 35 10.63 -23.82 2.90
N SER A 36 9.67 -24.73 2.76
CA SER A 36 9.93 -26.12 2.33
C SER A 36 9.14 -26.54 1.08
N ALA A 37 8.19 -25.73 0.62
CA ALA A 37 7.34 -26.11 -0.50
C ALA A 37 8.09 -25.95 -1.84
N SER A 38 8.07 -27.00 -2.67
CA SER A 38 8.66 -26.96 -4.01
C SER A 38 7.84 -26.11 -4.98
N MET A 39 8.54 -25.25 -5.74
CA MET A 39 8.01 -24.50 -6.86
C MET A 39 8.41 -25.07 -8.23
N GLU A 40 9.07 -26.23 -8.26
CA GLU A 40 9.48 -26.86 -9.52
C GLU A 40 8.29 -27.05 -10.47
N GLY A 41 8.38 -26.53 -11.69
CA GLY A 41 7.29 -26.53 -12.68
C GLY A 41 6.03 -25.74 -12.30
N LYS A 42 6.06 -24.95 -11.20
CA LYS A 42 4.89 -24.27 -10.66
C LYS A 42 5.02 -22.74 -10.64
N VAL A 43 6.15 -22.17 -11.05
CA VAL A 43 6.36 -20.72 -11.06
C VAL A 43 5.39 -20.07 -12.04
N ILE A 44 4.61 -19.11 -11.55
CA ILE A 44 3.61 -18.38 -12.33
C ILE A 44 3.92 -16.89 -12.46
N GLY A 45 4.97 -16.41 -11.83
CA GLY A 45 5.30 -14.99 -11.94
C GLY A 45 6.42 -14.53 -11.02
N ILE A 46 6.69 -13.25 -11.13
CA ILE A 46 7.66 -12.52 -10.33
C ILE A 46 6.93 -11.51 -9.47
N THR A 47 7.23 -11.46 -8.18
CA THR A 47 6.66 -10.49 -7.24
C THR A 47 7.70 -9.45 -6.86
N ILE A 48 7.37 -8.19 -7.05
CA ILE A 48 8.21 -7.03 -6.73
C ILE A 48 7.81 -6.47 -5.36
N HIS A 49 8.84 -6.20 -4.56
CA HIS A 49 8.75 -5.54 -3.27
C HIS A 49 9.66 -4.32 -3.23
N ASN A 50 9.46 -3.44 -2.25
CA ASN A 50 10.47 -2.48 -1.84
C ASN A 50 10.85 -2.69 -0.39
N THR A 51 12.15 -2.52 -0.14
CA THR A 51 12.71 -2.29 1.19
C THR A 51 13.59 -1.05 1.16
N ASP A 52 13.75 -0.40 2.30
CA ASP A 52 14.51 0.86 2.44
C ASP A 52 16.03 0.62 2.35
N TRP A 53 16.77 1.71 2.11
CA TRP A 53 18.21 1.69 2.25
C TRP A 53 18.62 1.30 3.68
N ILE A 54 19.66 0.49 3.79
CA ILE A 54 20.24 0.06 5.06
C ILE A 54 21.68 0.55 5.15
N THR A 55 22.13 0.87 6.36
CA THR A 55 23.52 1.20 6.60
C THR A 55 24.42 0.01 6.26
N THR A 56 25.38 0.23 5.36
CA THR A 56 26.33 -0.80 4.93
C THR A 56 27.62 -0.71 5.72
N ILE A 57 28.31 -1.86 5.84
CA ILE A 57 29.68 -1.95 6.33
C ILE A 57 30.58 -1.70 5.13
N GLU A 58 31.74 -1.05 5.35
CA GLU A 58 32.72 -0.82 4.30
C GLU A 58 33.06 -2.12 3.52
N GLY A 59 33.03 -2.02 2.20
CA GLY A 59 33.24 -3.15 1.29
C GLY A 59 32.02 -4.04 1.05
N THR A 60 30.82 -3.66 1.59
CA THR A 60 29.56 -4.37 1.36
C THR A 60 28.56 -3.51 0.60
N THR A 61 27.46 -4.13 0.13
CA THR A 61 26.35 -3.45 -0.53
C THR A 61 25.06 -3.57 0.30
N PRO A 62 24.05 -2.74 0.06
CA PRO A 62 22.73 -2.89 0.71
C PRO A 62 22.13 -4.29 0.54
N ALA A 63 22.22 -4.87 -0.66
CA ALA A 63 21.70 -6.20 -0.93
C ALA A 63 22.44 -7.29 -0.13
N GLU A 64 23.77 -7.16 0.05
CA GLU A 64 24.53 -8.04 0.94
C GLU A 64 24.09 -7.88 2.40
N GLN A 65 23.88 -6.64 2.87
CA GLN A 65 23.49 -6.39 4.25
C GLN A 65 22.10 -6.96 4.56
N TYR A 66 21.15 -6.94 3.62
CA TYR A 66 19.85 -7.60 3.78
C TYR A 66 19.98 -9.13 3.77
N THR A 67 20.85 -9.68 2.93
CA THR A 67 21.20 -11.12 2.99
C THR A 67 21.74 -11.49 4.38
N ARG A 68 22.66 -10.71 4.93
CA ARG A 68 23.18 -10.90 6.30
C ARG A 68 22.09 -10.77 7.36
N ALA A 69 21.22 -9.76 7.23
CA ALA A 69 20.11 -9.58 8.15
C ALA A 69 19.18 -10.81 8.15
N THR A 70 18.95 -11.40 6.97
CA THR A 70 18.18 -12.65 6.85
C THR A 70 18.90 -13.83 7.53
N VAL A 71 20.17 -14.05 7.24
CA VAL A 71 21.00 -15.10 7.88
C VAL A 71 21.00 -14.97 9.40
N ASN A 72 21.00 -13.76 9.93
CA ASN A 72 21.01 -13.46 11.35
C ASN A 72 19.61 -13.49 12.00
N GLY A 73 18.55 -13.80 11.25
CA GLY A 73 17.17 -13.83 11.75
C GLY A 73 16.54 -12.45 11.94
N ASN A 74 17.22 -11.37 11.56
CA ASN A 74 16.75 -9.98 11.75
C ASN A 74 15.58 -9.63 10.81
N MET A 75 15.37 -10.41 9.74
CA MET A 75 14.23 -10.27 8.84
C MET A 75 12.99 -11.04 9.29
N LYS A 76 12.97 -11.52 10.53
CA LYS A 76 11.88 -12.35 11.11
C LYS A 76 11.56 -13.52 10.15
N ASP A 77 10.28 -13.64 9.77
CA ASP A 77 9.79 -14.73 8.91
C ASP A 77 9.91 -14.41 7.41
N VAL A 78 10.45 -13.25 7.02
CA VAL A 78 10.57 -12.89 5.60
C VAL A 78 11.69 -13.68 4.95
N ARG A 79 11.37 -14.38 3.85
CA ARG A 79 12.32 -15.14 3.01
C ARG A 79 12.03 -14.82 1.55
N VAL A 80 12.95 -14.08 0.93
CA VAL A 80 12.85 -13.66 -0.48
C VAL A 80 13.92 -14.34 -1.33
N HIS A 81 13.70 -14.41 -2.64
CA HIS A 81 14.67 -15.00 -3.55
C HIS A 81 15.85 -14.05 -3.81
N TYR A 82 15.55 -12.77 -3.96
CA TYR A 82 16.55 -11.75 -4.27
C TYR A 82 16.38 -10.49 -3.43
N TYR A 83 17.51 -9.95 -2.99
CA TYR A 83 17.67 -8.53 -2.67
C TYR A 83 18.43 -7.86 -3.81
N CYS A 84 17.96 -6.72 -4.30
CA CYS A 84 18.54 -6.01 -5.44
C CYS A 84 18.74 -4.54 -5.11
N ASP A 85 19.95 -4.04 -5.32
CA ASP A 85 20.33 -2.64 -5.14
C ASP A 85 20.88 -2.01 -6.43
N ASP A 86 21.45 -0.81 -6.33
CA ASP A 86 22.00 -0.07 -7.46
C ASP A 86 23.27 -0.68 -8.06
N THR A 87 23.91 -1.64 -7.40
CA THR A 87 25.18 -2.26 -7.81
C THR A 87 25.04 -3.72 -8.19
N CYS A 88 24.19 -4.47 -7.49
CA CYS A 88 24.09 -5.91 -7.66
C CYS A 88 22.78 -6.48 -7.13
N ALA A 89 22.60 -7.78 -7.29
CA ALA A 89 21.61 -8.55 -6.55
C ALA A 89 22.27 -9.68 -5.76
N TRP A 90 21.64 -10.09 -4.67
CA TRP A 90 21.99 -11.28 -3.90
C TRP A 90 20.85 -12.27 -3.94
N GLN A 91 21.12 -13.48 -4.41
CA GLN A 91 20.16 -14.57 -4.43
C GLN A 91 20.29 -15.39 -3.16
N ASN A 92 19.17 -15.53 -2.43
CA ASN A 92 19.13 -16.19 -1.13
C ASN A 92 18.40 -17.53 -1.14
N LEU A 93 17.50 -17.76 -2.08
CA LEU A 93 16.74 -19.00 -2.20
C LEU A 93 16.91 -19.63 -3.58
N PRO A 94 16.96 -20.98 -3.68
CA PRO A 94 16.79 -21.66 -4.95
C PRO A 94 15.45 -21.26 -5.60
N LEU A 95 15.44 -21.06 -6.91
CA LEU A 95 14.22 -20.68 -7.66
C LEU A 95 13.16 -21.80 -7.68
N THR A 96 13.52 -22.99 -7.24
CA THR A 96 12.63 -24.16 -7.08
C THR A 96 12.00 -24.25 -5.69
N LEU A 97 12.34 -23.35 -4.77
CA LEU A 97 11.84 -23.30 -3.41
C LEU A 97 10.88 -22.12 -3.23
N SER A 98 9.79 -22.31 -2.50
CA SER A 98 8.87 -21.22 -2.15
C SER A 98 9.57 -20.15 -1.30
N GLY A 99 8.99 -18.93 -1.31
CA GLY A 99 9.37 -17.88 -0.38
C GLY A 99 8.32 -17.67 0.71
N TRP A 100 8.63 -16.77 1.66
CA TRP A 100 7.68 -16.21 2.62
C TRP A 100 7.74 -14.68 2.52
N HIS A 101 6.97 -14.10 1.60
CA HIS A 101 7.10 -12.68 1.25
C HIS A 101 5.77 -11.98 0.93
N ALA A 102 4.72 -12.76 0.59
CA ALA A 102 3.48 -12.20 0.06
C ALA A 102 2.38 -12.01 1.11
N ALA A 103 2.62 -12.46 2.35
CA ALA A 103 1.66 -12.46 3.46
C ALA A 103 0.31 -13.12 3.12
N ASP A 104 0.30 -14.07 2.18
CA ASP A 104 -0.87 -14.84 1.73
C ASP A 104 -0.88 -16.29 2.24
N GLY A 105 -0.06 -16.60 3.25
CA GLY A 105 0.06 -17.92 3.83
C GLY A 105 0.53 -18.96 2.80
N ASP A 106 -0.30 -19.96 2.56
CA ASP A 106 -0.08 -21.00 1.54
C ASP A 106 -0.54 -20.58 0.14
N GLY A 107 -0.77 -19.28 -0.07
CA GLY A 107 -1.25 -18.75 -1.32
C GLY A 107 -0.20 -18.77 -2.45
N SER A 108 -0.65 -18.38 -3.63
CA SER A 108 0.19 -18.42 -4.84
C SER A 108 1.33 -17.41 -4.79
N GLY A 109 1.20 -16.32 -4.06
CA GLY A 109 2.26 -15.34 -3.87
C GLY A 109 3.49 -16.02 -3.26
N ASN A 110 3.35 -16.63 -2.09
CA ASN A 110 4.43 -17.33 -1.41
C ASN A 110 4.90 -18.59 -2.14
N ARG A 111 3.97 -19.39 -2.67
CA ARG A 111 4.25 -20.75 -3.15
C ARG A 111 4.54 -20.87 -4.64
N ARG A 112 4.35 -19.81 -5.42
CA ARG A 112 4.43 -19.89 -6.88
C ARG A 112 5.07 -18.68 -7.54
N THR A 113 5.59 -17.71 -6.77
CA THR A 113 6.29 -16.55 -7.36
C THR A 113 7.69 -16.36 -6.80
N ILE A 114 8.58 -15.86 -7.67
CA ILE A 114 9.93 -15.47 -7.28
C ILE A 114 9.87 -14.03 -6.79
N ALA A 115 10.36 -13.78 -5.58
CA ALA A 115 10.34 -12.47 -4.93
C ALA A 115 11.64 -11.70 -5.18
N ILE A 116 11.52 -10.43 -5.54
CA ILE A 116 12.63 -9.48 -5.62
C ILE A 116 12.32 -8.29 -4.70
N GLU A 117 13.14 -8.08 -3.69
CA GLU A 117 13.16 -6.86 -2.88
C GLU A 117 14.05 -5.82 -3.56
N CYS A 118 13.44 -4.80 -4.14
CA CYS A 118 14.12 -3.65 -4.71
C CYS A 118 14.45 -2.65 -3.59
N ILE A 119 15.73 -2.41 -3.34
CA ILE A 119 16.19 -1.53 -2.27
C ILE A 119 16.19 -0.10 -2.80
N MET A 120 15.31 0.72 -2.25
CA MET A 120 15.07 2.10 -2.68
C MET A 120 14.69 2.98 -1.49
N SER A 121 14.61 4.28 -1.73
CA SER A 121 14.07 5.26 -0.79
C SER A 121 12.92 6.05 -1.42
N SER A 122 12.20 6.79 -0.58
CA SER A 122 11.14 7.70 -1.05
C SER A 122 11.67 8.93 -1.80
N ALA A 123 12.98 9.18 -1.76
CA ALA A 123 13.61 10.31 -2.45
C ALA A 123 13.64 10.13 -3.97
N TYR A 124 13.57 8.88 -4.44
CA TYR A 124 13.62 8.50 -5.85
C TYR A 124 14.77 9.19 -6.61
N ASN A 125 15.94 9.21 -5.99
CA ASN A 125 17.17 9.80 -6.52
C ASN A 125 17.82 8.89 -7.58
N ASP A 126 19.00 9.25 -8.08
CA ASP A 126 19.65 8.49 -9.15
C ASP A 126 20.11 7.10 -8.70
N THR A 127 20.44 6.91 -7.41
CA THR A 127 20.74 5.59 -6.83
C THR A 127 19.48 4.72 -6.80
N ASP A 128 18.35 5.29 -6.38
CA ASP A 128 17.06 4.59 -6.40
C ASP A 128 16.64 4.17 -7.81
N LYS A 129 16.79 5.06 -8.80
CA LYS A 129 16.51 4.77 -10.21
C LYS A 129 17.38 3.64 -10.77
N LYS A 130 18.63 3.55 -10.30
CA LYS A 130 19.55 2.49 -10.69
C LYS A 130 19.20 1.16 -10.05
N SER A 131 18.80 1.15 -8.77
CA SER A 131 18.23 -0.02 -8.10
C SER A 131 16.98 -0.53 -8.84
N GLU A 132 16.07 0.37 -9.18
CA GLU A 132 14.88 0.03 -9.96
C GLU A 132 15.22 -0.53 -11.34
N ASP A 133 16.23 0.04 -12.04
CA ASP A 133 16.68 -0.46 -13.33
C ASP A 133 17.24 -1.88 -13.22
N ASN A 134 18.08 -2.15 -12.23
CA ASN A 134 18.61 -3.49 -11.96
C ASN A 134 17.47 -4.47 -11.62
N CYS A 135 16.52 -4.06 -10.80
CA CYS A 135 15.34 -4.86 -10.47
C CYS A 135 14.51 -5.19 -11.73
N ALA A 136 14.29 -4.22 -12.61
CA ALA A 136 13.57 -4.42 -13.87
C ALA A 136 14.31 -5.38 -14.82
N ARG A 137 15.63 -5.28 -14.92
CA ARG A 137 16.48 -6.21 -15.72
C ARG A 137 16.39 -7.63 -15.19
N LEU A 138 16.51 -7.79 -13.88
CA LEU A 138 16.43 -9.09 -13.21
C LEU A 138 15.03 -9.70 -13.39
N ALA A 139 13.96 -8.94 -13.14
CA ALA A 139 12.60 -9.39 -13.35
C ALA A 139 12.33 -9.85 -14.80
N ALA A 140 12.81 -9.07 -15.79
CA ALA A 140 12.69 -9.42 -17.21
C ALA A 140 13.37 -10.75 -17.54
N ALA A 141 14.59 -10.97 -17.02
CA ALA A 141 15.32 -12.21 -17.24
C ALA A 141 14.60 -13.41 -16.62
N LEU A 142 14.06 -13.26 -15.42
CA LEU A 142 13.31 -14.31 -14.73
C LEU A 142 11.99 -14.63 -15.45
N LEU A 143 11.24 -13.63 -15.90
CA LEU A 143 10.03 -13.85 -16.72
C LEU A 143 10.36 -14.66 -17.96
N LYS A 144 11.42 -14.28 -18.69
CA LYS A 144 11.89 -15.02 -19.89
C LYS A 144 12.32 -16.45 -19.56
N MET A 145 13.05 -16.65 -18.47
CA MET A 145 13.51 -17.97 -18.03
C MET A 145 12.34 -18.95 -17.82
N TYR A 146 11.22 -18.46 -17.31
CA TYR A 146 10.02 -19.28 -17.09
C TYR A 146 8.99 -19.21 -18.23
N ASN A 147 9.34 -18.61 -19.36
CA ASN A 147 8.44 -18.41 -20.51
C ASN A 147 7.11 -17.73 -20.11
N LEU A 148 7.22 -16.72 -19.26
CA LEU A 148 6.10 -15.92 -18.75
C LEU A 148 6.04 -14.58 -19.47
N SER A 149 4.82 -14.03 -19.58
CA SER A 149 4.59 -12.69 -20.14
C SER A 149 4.73 -11.59 -19.08
N ILE A 150 4.69 -10.35 -19.51
CA ILE A 150 4.66 -9.18 -18.62
C ILE A 150 3.45 -9.17 -17.67
N ASP A 151 2.36 -9.84 -18.00
CA ASP A 151 1.17 -9.96 -17.15
C ASP A 151 1.38 -10.90 -15.95
N ASN A 152 2.52 -11.59 -15.91
CA ASN A 152 2.96 -12.39 -14.77
C ASN A 152 3.90 -11.61 -13.82
N LEU A 153 3.93 -10.29 -13.95
CA LEU A 153 4.61 -9.39 -13.02
C LEU A 153 3.60 -8.87 -11.99
N TYR A 154 3.88 -9.16 -10.73
CA TYR A 154 2.99 -8.87 -9.61
C TYR A 154 3.65 -7.95 -8.60
N THR A 155 2.83 -7.18 -7.88
CA THR A 155 3.22 -6.48 -6.66
C THR A 155 2.91 -7.33 -5.43
N HIS A 156 3.53 -7.03 -4.29
CA HIS A 156 3.06 -7.60 -3.03
C HIS A 156 1.60 -7.21 -2.76
N THR A 157 1.22 -5.97 -3.08
CA THR A 157 -0.16 -5.48 -2.95
C THR A 157 -1.16 -6.33 -3.73
N TYR A 158 -0.79 -6.87 -4.90
CA TYR A 158 -1.62 -7.81 -5.64
C TYR A 158 -2.04 -9.02 -4.80
N TRP A 159 -1.07 -9.66 -4.15
CA TRP A 159 -1.31 -10.87 -3.35
C TRP A 159 -2.16 -10.58 -2.12
N LEU A 160 -1.95 -9.43 -1.48
CA LEU A 160 -2.80 -8.96 -0.38
C LEU A 160 -4.25 -8.75 -0.84
N ASN A 161 -4.45 -8.16 -2.01
CA ASN A 161 -5.77 -7.94 -2.57
C ASN A 161 -6.46 -9.26 -2.92
N VAL A 162 -5.73 -10.23 -3.48
CA VAL A 162 -6.23 -11.59 -3.74
C VAL A 162 -6.59 -12.31 -2.44
N ARG A 163 -5.71 -12.27 -1.42
CA ARG A 163 -5.95 -12.82 -0.09
C ARG A 163 -7.23 -12.27 0.54
N ASP A 164 -7.45 -10.97 0.39
CA ASP A 164 -8.60 -10.25 0.95
C ASP A 164 -9.88 -10.39 0.10
N GLY A 165 -9.87 -11.27 -0.92
CA GLY A 165 -11.01 -11.58 -1.77
C GLY A 165 -11.41 -10.46 -2.75
N LYS A 166 -10.53 -9.50 -2.99
CA LYS A 166 -10.77 -8.43 -3.98
C LYS A 166 -10.76 -9.02 -5.40
N ARG A 167 -11.51 -8.40 -6.28
CA ARG A 167 -11.65 -8.83 -7.68
C ARG A 167 -11.28 -7.69 -8.62
N GLY A 168 -10.65 -8.02 -9.72
CA GLY A 168 -10.20 -7.09 -10.76
C GLY A 168 -9.24 -7.76 -11.73
N SER A 169 -8.82 -7.05 -12.74
CA SER A 169 -7.72 -7.46 -13.62
C SER A 169 -6.39 -7.48 -12.83
N VAL A 170 -5.37 -8.11 -13.40
CA VAL A 170 -4.03 -8.13 -12.81
C VAL A 170 -3.52 -6.70 -12.59
N ASP A 171 -3.68 -5.83 -13.59
CA ASP A 171 -3.23 -4.43 -13.49
C ASP A 171 -3.96 -3.65 -12.39
N GLU A 172 -5.28 -3.84 -12.26
CA GLU A 172 -6.04 -3.21 -11.18
C GLU A 172 -5.62 -3.71 -9.80
N LEU A 173 -5.51 -5.03 -9.62
CA LEU A 173 -5.14 -5.61 -8.33
C LEU A 173 -3.71 -5.27 -7.90
N ASN A 174 -2.79 -5.07 -8.86
CA ASN A 174 -1.41 -4.66 -8.58
C ASN A 174 -1.31 -3.30 -7.87
N VAL A 175 -2.21 -2.38 -8.20
CA VAL A 175 -2.17 -0.99 -7.71
C VAL A 175 -3.36 -0.62 -6.81
N MET A 176 -4.35 -1.52 -6.69
CA MET A 176 -5.52 -1.31 -5.86
C MET A 176 -5.12 -1.17 -4.39
N TYR A 177 -5.64 -0.14 -3.74
CA TYR A 177 -5.34 0.12 -2.33
C TYR A 177 -5.62 -1.11 -1.44
N ASN A 178 -4.66 -1.43 -0.59
CA ASN A 178 -4.81 -2.43 0.46
C ASN A 178 -4.46 -1.80 1.82
N SER A 179 -5.37 -1.93 2.77
CA SER A 179 -5.22 -1.33 4.11
C SER A 179 -4.11 -1.97 4.96
N TYR A 180 -3.72 -3.20 4.64
CA TYR A 180 -2.64 -3.87 5.34
C TYR A 180 -1.27 -3.31 4.94
N LYS A 181 -1.00 -3.20 3.62
CA LYS A 181 0.27 -2.69 3.09
C LYS A 181 0.14 -2.31 1.62
N MET A 182 0.77 -1.19 1.23
CA MET A 182 1.04 -0.84 -0.17
C MET A 182 2.51 -1.14 -0.46
N CYS A 183 2.79 -2.14 -1.31
CA CYS A 183 4.14 -2.56 -1.64
C CYS A 183 4.20 -3.13 -3.07
N PRO A 184 5.16 -2.71 -3.88
CA PRO A 184 6.34 -1.87 -3.61
C PRO A 184 6.00 -0.36 -3.52
N ALA A 185 6.16 0.23 -2.33
CA ALA A 185 5.65 1.58 -2.04
C ALA A 185 6.25 2.67 -2.94
N TYR A 186 7.51 2.53 -3.32
CA TYR A 186 8.24 3.54 -4.10
C TYR A 186 8.09 3.34 -5.62
N ILE A 187 7.74 2.14 -6.08
CA ILE A 187 7.51 1.82 -7.50
C ILE A 187 6.02 1.97 -7.87
N LEU A 188 5.09 1.71 -6.95
CA LEU A 188 3.64 1.80 -7.20
C LEU A 188 3.18 3.12 -7.82
N PRO A 189 3.71 4.31 -7.45
CA PRO A 189 3.30 5.57 -8.06
C PRO A 189 3.56 5.65 -9.59
N HIS A 190 4.51 4.84 -10.09
CA HIS A 190 4.87 4.77 -11.50
C HIS A 190 4.97 3.30 -11.99
N TRP A 191 4.10 2.43 -11.46
CA TRP A 191 4.07 1.00 -11.78
C TRP A 191 4.03 0.70 -13.27
N ASN A 192 3.27 1.48 -14.05
CA ASN A 192 3.17 1.30 -15.49
C ASN A 192 4.49 1.58 -16.22
N GLU A 193 5.25 2.57 -15.77
CA GLU A 193 6.57 2.90 -16.30
C GLU A 193 7.57 1.79 -15.95
N PHE A 194 7.52 1.26 -14.73
CA PHE A 194 8.32 0.12 -14.32
C PHE A 194 7.98 -1.12 -15.14
N LYS A 195 6.69 -1.44 -15.30
CA LYS A 195 6.21 -2.57 -16.13
C LYS A 195 6.70 -2.43 -17.58
N ALA A 196 6.61 -1.24 -18.17
CA ALA A 196 7.12 -0.97 -19.52
C ALA A 196 8.64 -1.13 -19.63
N LYS A 197 9.39 -0.75 -18.59
CA LYS A 197 10.84 -0.96 -18.51
C LYS A 197 11.19 -2.45 -18.48
N VAL A 198 10.50 -3.25 -17.65
CA VAL A 198 10.66 -4.72 -17.65
C VAL A 198 10.38 -5.29 -19.03
N GLN A 199 9.28 -4.89 -19.67
CA GLN A 199 8.91 -5.35 -21.00
C GLN A 199 9.97 -5.04 -22.05
N SER A 200 10.56 -3.85 -22.00
CA SER A 200 11.65 -3.47 -22.90
C SER A 200 12.88 -4.39 -22.74
N TYR A 201 13.22 -4.78 -21.51
CA TYR A 201 14.31 -5.72 -21.22
C TYR A 201 13.99 -7.17 -21.58
N MET A 202 12.72 -7.52 -21.71
CA MET A 202 12.32 -8.82 -22.29
C MET A 202 12.60 -8.90 -23.80
N GLY A 203 12.92 -7.78 -24.46
CA GLY A 203 13.05 -7.69 -25.91
C GLY A 203 11.70 -7.73 -26.62
N GLU A 204 10.63 -7.59 -25.90
CA GLU A 204 9.31 -7.36 -26.45
C GLU A 204 9.23 -5.89 -26.86
N THR A 205 8.90 -5.61 -28.12
CA THR A 205 8.50 -4.26 -28.49
C THR A 205 7.28 -3.94 -27.66
N ALA A 206 7.41 -2.97 -26.75
CA ALA A 206 6.25 -2.44 -26.06
C ALA A 206 5.16 -2.20 -27.12
N PRO A 207 3.91 -2.65 -26.94
CA PRO A 207 2.84 -2.32 -27.85
C PRO A 207 2.96 -0.82 -28.09
N ALA A 208 3.02 -0.40 -29.37
CA ALA A 208 3.15 1.02 -29.71
C ALA A 208 2.19 1.77 -28.79
N PRO A 209 2.63 2.80 -28.07
CA PRO A 209 1.79 3.44 -27.07
C PRO A 209 0.48 3.72 -27.78
N LYS A 210 -0.60 3.06 -27.36
CA LYS A 210 -1.93 3.41 -27.83
C LYS A 210 -1.97 4.92 -27.72
N PRO A 211 -2.31 5.68 -28.80
CA PRO A 211 -2.23 7.14 -28.77
C PRO A 211 -2.81 7.52 -27.42
N LYS A 212 -2.05 8.25 -26.61
CA LYS A 212 -2.46 8.72 -25.30
C LYS A 212 -3.80 9.41 -25.47
N THR A 213 -4.88 8.66 -25.40
CA THR A 213 -6.07 9.22 -24.80
C THR A 213 -5.55 9.68 -23.47
N ALA A 214 -5.43 10.99 -23.31
CA ALA A 214 -4.81 11.63 -22.18
C ALA A 214 -5.17 10.83 -20.95
N ALA A 215 -4.17 10.18 -20.31
CA ALA A 215 -4.38 9.24 -19.25
C ALA A 215 -5.32 9.94 -18.28
N LYS A 216 -6.53 9.42 -18.11
CA LYS A 216 -7.54 10.08 -17.30
C LYS A 216 -6.93 10.09 -15.92
N LYS A 217 -6.43 11.26 -15.51
CA LYS A 217 -5.65 11.48 -14.30
C LYS A 217 -6.38 10.76 -13.17
N VAL A 218 -5.76 9.78 -12.53
CA VAL A 218 -6.40 9.09 -11.40
C VAL A 218 -6.56 10.14 -10.33
N LEU A 219 -7.79 10.47 -9.98
CA LEU A 219 -8.10 11.46 -8.97
C LEU A 219 -8.99 10.83 -7.91
N TYR A 220 -8.49 10.81 -6.70
CA TYR A 220 -9.27 10.45 -5.53
C TYR A 220 -10.11 11.65 -5.09
N ARG A 221 -11.43 11.52 -5.15
CA ARG A 221 -12.36 12.59 -4.81
C ARG A 221 -12.94 12.39 -3.43
N VAL A 222 -12.88 13.42 -2.63
CA VAL A 222 -13.44 13.44 -1.28
C VAL A 222 -14.78 14.15 -1.32
N ARG A 223 -15.86 13.41 -1.05
CA ARG A 223 -17.26 13.88 -1.10
C ARG A 223 -18.11 13.26 -0.01
N LYS A 224 -19.24 13.89 0.32
CA LYS A 224 -20.29 13.28 1.19
C LYS A 224 -20.91 12.05 0.52
N SER A 225 -21.19 12.14 -0.77
CA SER A 225 -21.58 10.99 -1.61
C SER A 225 -21.06 11.20 -3.05
N TRP A 226 -20.96 10.12 -3.82
CA TRP A 226 -20.51 10.23 -5.20
C TRP A 226 -21.37 11.16 -6.06
N LYS A 227 -22.70 11.12 -5.84
CA LYS A 227 -23.68 11.92 -6.58
C LYS A 227 -23.65 13.39 -6.18
N ASP A 228 -23.17 13.74 -5.00
CA ASP A 228 -23.09 15.11 -4.49
C ASP A 228 -21.75 15.75 -4.88
N ALA A 229 -21.66 16.20 -6.12
CA ALA A 229 -20.47 16.88 -6.63
C ALA A 229 -20.20 18.22 -5.92
N LYS A 230 -21.23 18.86 -5.35
CA LYS A 230 -21.09 20.15 -4.64
C LYS A 230 -20.40 20.01 -3.29
N SER A 231 -20.48 18.84 -2.66
CA SER A 231 -19.78 18.54 -1.41
C SER A 231 -18.30 18.21 -1.59
N GLN A 232 -17.74 18.30 -2.82
CA GLN A 232 -16.36 17.88 -3.05
C GLN A 232 -15.38 18.80 -2.31
N VAL A 233 -14.66 18.24 -1.35
CA VAL A 233 -13.58 18.91 -0.61
C VAL A 233 -12.33 19.06 -1.47
N GLY A 234 -12.02 18.03 -2.29
CA GLY A 234 -10.86 18.02 -3.15
C GLY A 234 -10.83 16.86 -4.12
N ALA A 235 -9.86 16.92 -5.04
CA ALA A 235 -9.48 15.83 -5.93
C ALA A 235 -7.95 15.72 -5.89
N PHE A 236 -7.47 14.57 -5.48
CA PHE A 236 -6.07 14.32 -5.14
C PHE A 236 -5.49 13.24 -6.06
N GLU A 237 -4.28 13.41 -6.53
CA GLU A 237 -3.55 12.41 -7.32
C GLU A 237 -2.97 11.30 -6.45
N ILE A 238 -2.76 11.59 -5.16
CA ILE A 238 -2.19 10.68 -4.16
C ILE A 238 -3.29 10.32 -3.16
N LEU A 239 -3.58 9.04 -3.00
CA LEU A 239 -4.61 8.54 -2.10
C LEU A 239 -4.39 8.97 -0.65
N GLU A 240 -3.16 8.95 -0.16
CA GLU A 240 -2.82 9.37 1.21
C GLU A 240 -3.24 10.81 1.49
N ASN A 241 -3.04 11.71 0.52
CA ASN A 241 -3.47 13.10 0.64
C ASN A 241 -5.01 13.23 0.67
N ALA A 242 -5.70 12.39 -0.11
CA ALA A 242 -7.16 12.32 -0.07
C ALA A 242 -7.68 11.82 1.29
N LEU A 243 -7.05 10.78 1.84
CA LEU A 243 -7.40 10.23 3.16
C LEU A 243 -7.14 11.23 4.28
N LYS A 244 -6.01 11.95 4.25
CA LYS A 244 -5.69 13.03 5.20
C LYS A 244 -6.68 14.20 5.13
N ALA A 245 -7.07 14.56 3.91
CA ALA A 245 -8.01 15.67 3.66
C ALA A 245 -9.49 15.26 3.84
N CYS A 246 -9.79 13.97 4.08
CA CYS A 246 -11.15 13.48 4.20
C CYS A 246 -11.75 13.86 5.55
N PRO A 247 -12.77 14.76 5.59
CA PRO A 247 -13.46 15.06 6.84
C PRO A 247 -14.30 13.89 7.32
N VAL A 248 -14.69 13.94 8.59
CA VAL A 248 -15.62 12.98 9.17
C VAL A 248 -16.96 13.06 8.43
N GLY A 249 -17.55 11.90 8.11
CA GLY A 249 -18.79 11.81 7.33
C GLY A 249 -18.61 11.92 5.82
N TYR A 250 -17.35 12.04 5.35
CA TYR A 250 -17.02 12.03 3.92
C TYR A 250 -16.42 10.70 3.50
N THR A 251 -16.44 10.46 2.21
CA THR A 251 -15.91 9.25 1.58
C THR A 251 -14.90 9.65 0.51
N VAL A 252 -13.77 8.96 0.47
CA VAL A 252 -12.83 9.00 -0.62
C VAL A 252 -13.30 8.05 -1.70
N TYR A 253 -13.48 8.56 -2.91
CA TYR A 253 -13.90 7.80 -4.09
C TYR A 253 -12.78 7.74 -5.12
N ASP A 254 -12.72 6.67 -5.88
CA ASP A 254 -11.93 6.59 -7.10
C ASP A 254 -12.58 7.35 -8.27
N ASN A 255 -11.95 7.31 -9.45
CA ASN A 255 -12.47 7.95 -10.66
C ASN A 255 -13.82 7.39 -11.15
N SER A 256 -14.15 6.18 -10.75
CA SER A 256 -15.38 5.47 -11.16
C SER A 256 -16.52 5.68 -10.16
N GLY A 257 -16.22 6.31 -9.03
CA GLY A 257 -17.17 6.51 -7.94
C GLY A 257 -17.27 5.33 -6.99
N VAL A 258 -16.29 4.43 -7.03
CA VAL A 258 -16.19 3.34 -6.06
C VAL A 258 -15.65 3.92 -4.75
N PRO A 259 -16.33 3.70 -3.61
CA PRO A 259 -15.85 4.16 -2.32
C PRO A 259 -14.60 3.37 -1.90
N ILE A 260 -13.53 4.09 -1.57
CA ILE A 260 -12.27 3.52 -1.08
C ILE A 260 -12.23 3.51 0.45
N SER A 261 -12.62 4.62 1.07
CA SER A 261 -12.64 4.79 2.51
C SER A 261 -13.68 5.81 2.92
N THR A 262 -14.45 5.51 3.96
CA THR A 262 -15.37 6.46 4.59
C THR A 262 -14.86 6.77 5.98
N LYS A 263 -14.65 8.05 6.27
CA LYS A 263 -14.28 8.48 7.62
C LYS A 263 -15.56 8.52 8.46
N ALA A 264 -15.74 7.49 9.29
CA ALA A 264 -16.89 7.38 10.18
C ALA A 264 -16.87 8.47 11.25
N VAL A 265 -18.06 8.95 11.62
CA VAL A 265 -18.23 9.77 12.81
C VAL A 265 -18.29 8.85 14.03
N GLU A 266 -17.30 8.94 14.91
CA GLU A 266 -17.41 8.32 16.23
C GLU A 266 -18.38 9.16 17.08
N LEU A 267 -19.61 8.67 17.22
CA LEU A 267 -20.65 9.31 18.01
C LEU A 267 -20.49 8.91 19.48
N GLN A 268 -19.58 9.54 20.20
CA GLN A 268 -19.41 9.33 21.62
C GLN A 268 -19.97 10.52 22.43
N LYS A 269 -20.66 10.22 23.53
CA LYS A 269 -21.11 11.22 24.50
C LYS A 269 -19.91 12.08 24.94
N GLY A 270 -20.04 13.39 24.87
CA GLY A 270 -19.01 14.34 25.28
C GLY A 270 -17.89 14.57 24.26
N ALA A 271 -17.94 13.92 23.09
CA ALA A 271 -16.97 14.18 22.03
C ALA A 271 -17.05 15.64 21.57
N LEU A 272 -15.89 16.29 21.50
CA LEU A 272 -15.74 17.65 20.97
C LEU A 272 -15.89 17.61 19.45
N ILE A 273 -16.71 18.48 18.90
CA ILE A 273 -16.95 18.62 17.47
C ILE A 273 -16.81 20.08 17.04
N THR A 274 -16.42 20.31 15.80
CA THR A 274 -16.39 21.62 15.18
C THR A 274 -17.49 21.72 14.13
N LEU A 275 -18.19 22.84 14.10
CA LEU A 275 -19.28 23.13 13.18
C LEU A 275 -18.97 24.42 12.41
N ILE A 276 -19.23 24.44 11.10
CA ILE A 276 -19.10 25.61 10.26
C ILE A 276 -20.38 25.79 9.46
N ASN A 277 -21.11 26.86 9.74
CA ASN A 277 -22.41 27.17 9.11
C ASN A 277 -23.36 25.97 9.13
N ALA A 278 -23.37 25.21 10.23
CA ALA A 278 -24.17 24.02 10.36
C ALA A 278 -25.63 24.40 10.69
N PRO A 279 -26.63 23.90 9.94
CA PRO A 279 -28.02 24.09 10.26
C PRO A 279 -28.38 23.46 11.61
N LEU A 280 -28.97 24.23 12.49
CA LEU A 280 -29.46 23.79 13.80
C LEU A 280 -30.97 23.55 13.76
N TYR A 281 -31.38 22.39 14.21
CA TYR A 281 -32.81 21.99 14.24
C TYR A 281 -33.32 21.85 15.66
N ALA A 282 -34.62 22.12 15.85
CA ALA A 282 -35.27 21.98 17.14
C ALA A 282 -35.45 20.52 17.55
N SER A 283 -35.63 19.61 16.58
CA SER A 283 -35.79 18.16 16.79
C SER A 283 -35.09 17.35 15.69
N SER A 284 -35.00 16.04 15.89
CA SER A 284 -34.42 15.11 14.90
C SER A 284 -35.17 15.05 13.58
N ASP A 285 -36.43 15.37 13.59
CA ASP A 285 -37.42 15.25 12.50
C ASP A 285 -37.93 16.59 11.99
N ALA A 286 -37.39 17.72 12.48
CA ALA A 286 -37.78 19.04 12.00
C ALA A 286 -37.36 19.24 10.52
N ASP A 287 -38.33 19.65 9.67
CA ASP A 287 -38.05 19.85 8.23
C ASP A 287 -37.22 21.10 7.96
N GLN A 288 -37.27 22.11 8.82
CA GLN A 288 -36.56 23.39 8.66
C GLN A 288 -35.63 23.64 9.84
N PRO A 289 -34.42 24.17 9.58
CA PRO A 289 -33.53 24.61 10.65
C PRO A 289 -34.10 25.85 11.33
N THR A 290 -33.90 25.96 12.62
CA THR A 290 -34.25 27.14 13.42
C THR A 290 -33.16 28.20 13.41
N ASN A 291 -31.93 27.81 13.20
CA ASN A 291 -30.75 28.68 13.19
C ASN A 291 -29.58 28.01 12.46
N THR A 292 -28.46 28.70 12.41
CA THR A 292 -27.15 28.19 11.93
C THR A 292 -26.11 28.39 13.04
N VAL A 293 -25.26 27.41 13.26
CA VAL A 293 -24.25 27.42 14.32
C VAL A 293 -22.85 27.29 13.77
N ASN A 294 -21.91 27.96 14.43
CA ASN A 294 -20.48 27.95 14.15
C ASN A 294 -19.70 27.75 15.45
N GLY A 295 -18.55 27.12 15.35
CA GLY A 295 -17.63 26.95 16.46
C GLY A 295 -17.65 25.53 17.04
N THR A 296 -17.22 25.39 18.31
CA THR A 296 -17.02 24.12 18.99
C THR A 296 -18.23 23.79 19.86
N TYR A 297 -18.66 22.54 19.75
CA TYR A 297 -19.77 21.96 20.52
C TYR A 297 -19.38 20.58 21.01
N TYR A 298 -20.23 19.98 21.82
CA TYR A 298 -20.07 18.62 22.33
C TYR A 298 -21.27 17.77 21.93
N LEU A 299 -21.00 16.51 21.56
CA LEU A 299 -22.09 15.53 21.38
C LEU A 299 -22.74 15.27 22.72
N TYR A 300 -24.03 15.60 22.82
CA TYR A 300 -24.74 15.52 24.08
C TYR A 300 -24.82 14.10 24.65
N ASP A 301 -25.09 13.12 23.80
CA ASP A 301 -25.24 11.70 24.19
C ASP A 301 -24.68 10.71 23.15
N GLY A 302 -24.24 11.17 22.01
CA GLY A 302 -23.71 10.33 20.93
C GLY A 302 -24.76 9.49 20.21
N VAL A 303 -26.04 9.74 20.42
CA VAL A 303 -27.12 8.98 19.77
C VAL A 303 -27.45 9.57 18.41
N ASN A 304 -27.47 8.71 17.39
CA ASN A 304 -27.89 9.07 16.04
C ASN A 304 -29.42 8.93 15.89
N PHE A 305 -30.08 10.03 15.61
CA PHE A 305 -31.51 10.11 15.33
C PHE A 305 -31.72 10.33 13.83
N ASN A 306 -31.75 9.28 13.04
CA ASN A 306 -31.96 9.33 11.59
C ASN A 306 -31.00 10.32 10.84
N GLY A 307 -29.70 10.29 11.18
CA GLY A 307 -28.70 11.17 10.59
C GLY A 307 -28.52 12.50 11.32
N ARG A 308 -29.17 12.72 12.44
CA ARG A 308 -28.96 13.87 13.32
C ARG A 308 -28.49 13.45 14.70
N VAL A 309 -27.72 14.34 15.33
CA VAL A 309 -27.25 14.17 16.71
C VAL A 309 -27.55 15.39 17.54
N ARG A 310 -27.74 15.18 18.84
CA ARG A 310 -27.90 16.27 19.81
C ARG A 310 -26.56 16.88 20.15
N ILE A 311 -26.51 18.20 20.21
CA ILE A 311 -25.33 18.94 20.61
C ILE A 311 -25.60 19.82 21.83
N THR A 312 -24.53 20.13 22.56
CA THR A 312 -24.54 21.08 23.66
C THR A 312 -23.30 21.98 23.61
N ASN A 313 -23.35 23.13 24.24
CA ASN A 313 -22.25 24.12 24.25
C ASN A 313 -21.27 23.95 25.40
N SER A 314 -21.46 22.94 26.27
CA SER A 314 -20.55 22.68 27.40
C SER A 314 -20.48 21.18 27.68
N PRO A 315 -19.26 20.66 28.01
CA PRO A 315 -19.09 19.24 28.35
C PRO A 315 -19.87 18.82 29.58
N ASP A 316 -20.07 19.73 30.57
CA ASP A 316 -20.75 19.45 31.82
C ASP A 316 -22.25 19.15 31.62
N LYS A 317 -22.80 19.54 30.48
CA LYS A 317 -24.20 19.34 30.12
C LYS A 317 -24.46 17.99 29.45
N CYS A 318 -23.42 17.29 29.03
CA CYS A 318 -23.55 16.05 28.26
C CYS A 318 -24.26 14.95 29.04
N GLY A 319 -25.45 14.53 28.55
CA GLY A 319 -26.27 13.47 29.11
C GLY A 319 -27.04 13.82 30.36
N ASN A 320 -27.09 15.11 30.77
CA ASN A 320 -27.88 15.56 31.91
C ASN A 320 -29.41 15.59 31.60
N THR A 321 -30.20 15.43 32.61
CA THR A 321 -31.70 15.46 32.50
C THR A 321 -32.27 16.62 33.27
N PRO A 322 -33.38 17.21 32.81
CA PRO A 322 -34.16 16.83 31.61
C PRO A 322 -33.48 17.31 30.30
N VAL A 323 -33.54 16.47 29.28
CA VAL A 323 -32.82 16.63 28.00
C VAL A 323 -32.98 18.03 27.40
N GLY A 324 -34.22 18.53 27.32
CA GLY A 324 -34.50 19.83 26.70
C GLY A 324 -33.85 21.04 27.37
N TYR A 325 -33.32 20.88 28.60
CA TYR A 325 -32.63 21.96 29.31
C TYR A 325 -31.15 22.10 28.96
N TYR A 326 -30.58 21.00 28.51
CA TYR A 326 -29.11 20.87 28.31
C TYR A 326 -28.70 20.72 26.85
N VAL A 327 -29.67 20.43 25.96
CA VAL A 327 -29.42 20.33 24.52
C VAL A 327 -29.56 21.70 23.86
N THR A 328 -28.54 22.07 23.05
CA THR A 328 -28.59 23.30 22.22
C THR A 328 -29.53 23.10 21.01
N GLY A 329 -29.55 21.89 20.46
CA GLY A 329 -30.36 21.49 19.32
C GLY A 329 -29.81 20.25 18.65
N TYR A 330 -30.27 20.01 17.43
CA TYR A 330 -29.87 18.88 16.59
C TYR A 330 -29.13 19.38 15.35
N ILE A 331 -28.08 18.70 14.98
CA ILE A 331 -27.34 18.95 13.75
C ILE A 331 -27.23 17.67 12.94
N SER A 332 -27.04 17.78 11.62
CA SER A 332 -26.71 16.61 10.80
C SER A 332 -25.32 16.08 11.15
N ILE A 333 -25.19 14.75 11.24
CA ILE A 333 -23.87 14.10 11.39
C ILE A 333 -22.92 14.46 10.24
N ASN A 334 -23.46 14.85 9.08
CA ASN A 334 -22.71 15.26 7.92
C ASN A 334 -22.08 16.67 8.05
N ASP A 335 -22.51 17.44 9.04
CA ASP A 335 -21.98 18.79 9.27
C ASP A 335 -20.87 18.82 10.35
N ILE A 336 -20.55 17.67 10.95
CA ILE A 336 -19.45 17.52 11.91
C ILE A 336 -18.12 17.48 11.14
N ILE A 337 -17.17 18.31 11.60
CA ILE A 337 -15.81 18.44 11.03
C ILE A 337 -14.80 17.89 12.04
#